data_3afa7b13326974c652597cdf7761b496
#
_entry.id   3afa7b13326974c652597cdf7761b496
#
_cell.length_a   1.000
_cell.length_b   1.000
_cell.length_c   1.000
_cell.angle_alpha   90.00
_cell.angle_beta   90.00
_cell.angle_gamma   90.00
#
_symmetry.space_group_name_H-M   'P 1'
#
loop_
_entity.id
_entity.type
_entity.pdbx_description
1 polymer ?
#
loop_
_entity_poly.entity_id
_entity_poly.type
_entity_poly.pdbx_seq_one_letter_code
_entity_poly.pdbx_strand_id
1 'polypeptide(L)'
;MFALDNRCPHMGFPLDRGSLEDGILTCHWHHARFDLASGCTFDLWADDVPACPVELRGNDIWVKPEFAHADPAAYWRRRLEDGMAHNIALVIAKALQGQRAAGVSVLDIVRQAALFGVRNRDGWGTGMTILTALANLLPMLPQEEAYWALFHGVRRVAADCAGAAPPRYAPALASEPVEAALKRWLRRWAAVRHREAARRTLLTALASKLKAAALADLLFAAETDRVFADTGHSLDFINKSFECLDLIGWQHAGEVLPSIVDQMVAARGADEQTEWRQPADLIALCQKAAAALPAAFAAGRGRGAWSGHAELAQLILGEDPNAILAAIGSAATQGASLADLGRALAYAAALRIARFSTANEHSDWESAHHVFTYCNAVHQALKRICADPALATEFVEAARALLHGAVAVYLIRYLNVPPARLPGEAEDRLDDLPTSIADIRAALLDAFDRQQQVDAAARLVARHLLLGHPPQAIIAALARALLREDSGFHAYQMLEAGVRQFHEWGNTAAGRHILIAVARYLAAHSPTERALLQTADIAARLARGDQLHEA
;
A
#
# COMPACT_ATOMS: atom_id res chain seq x y z
N MET A 1 51.51 2.71 5.13
CA MET A 1 51.08 2.79 3.72
C MET A 1 49.66 2.21 3.64
N PHE A 2 48.74 2.86 2.92
CA PHE A 2 47.32 2.47 2.81
C PHE A 2 46.91 2.45 1.35
N ALA A 3 45.95 1.61 0.99
CA ALA A 3 45.36 1.56 -0.34
C ALA A 3 43.84 1.56 -0.22
N LEU A 4 43.20 2.53 -0.85
CA LEU A 4 41.76 2.69 -0.93
C LEU A 4 41.30 2.64 -2.37
N ASP A 5 40.03 2.27 -2.61
CA ASP A 5 39.41 2.46 -3.91
C ASP A 5 39.43 3.96 -4.27
N ASN A 6 39.84 4.29 -5.49
CA ASN A 6 39.93 5.68 -5.96
C ASN A 6 38.55 6.29 -6.27
N ARG A 7 37.47 5.66 -5.89
CA ARG A 7 36.13 6.09 -6.21
C ARG A 7 35.37 6.50 -4.95
N CYS A 8 35.05 7.79 -4.83
CA CYS A 8 34.20 8.27 -3.73
C CYS A 8 32.86 7.57 -3.71
N PRO A 9 32.50 6.84 -2.64
CA PRO A 9 31.24 6.08 -2.60
C PRO A 9 29.99 6.96 -2.55
N HIS A 10 30.13 8.28 -2.30
CA HIS A 10 29.00 9.20 -2.36
C HIS A 10 28.45 9.32 -3.80
N MET A 11 29.29 9.79 -4.76
CA MET A 11 28.84 10.09 -6.12
C MET A 11 29.89 9.73 -7.20
N GLY A 12 30.89 8.93 -6.87
CA GLY A 12 31.84 8.38 -7.84
C GLY A 12 33.03 9.28 -8.19
N PHE A 13 33.27 10.39 -7.47
CA PHE A 13 34.42 11.29 -7.74
C PHE A 13 35.78 10.62 -7.44
N PRO A 14 36.83 10.85 -8.25
CA PRO A 14 38.17 10.31 -8.01
C PRO A 14 38.77 10.86 -6.71
N LEU A 15 39.12 9.98 -5.77
CA LEU A 15 39.65 10.36 -4.45
C LEU A 15 41.10 10.80 -4.48
N ASP A 16 41.87 10.41 -5.50
CA ASP A 16 43.26 10.92 -5.76
C ASP A 16 43.30 12.42 -6.05
N ARG A 17 42.15 13.03 -6.39
CA ARG A 17 41.96 14.48 -6.53
C ARG A 17 41.52 15.16 -5.23
N GLY A 18 41.40 14.40 -4.14
CA GLY A 18 41.09 14.91 -2.82
C GLY A 18 42.30 15.49 -2.08
N SER A 19 42.12 15.83 -0.83
CA SER A 19 43.20 16.25 0.08
C SER A 19 43.35 15.25 1.22
N LEU A 20 44.58 15.13 1.71
CA LEU A 20 44.95 14.28 2.83
C LEU A 20 45.56 15.14 3.93
N GLU A 21 44.96 15.13 5.11
CA GLU A 21 45.44 15.83 6.29
C GLU A 21 45.13 14.98 7.54
N ASP A 22 46.11 14.82 8.43
CA ASP A 22 45.99 14.04 9.68
C ASP A 22 45.40 12.64 9.54
N GLY A 23 45.63 11.95 8.41
CA GLY A 23 45.07 10.63 8.15
C GLY A 23 43.61 10.64 7.66
N ILE A 24 43.06 11.81 7.39
CA ILE A 24 41.69 11.98 6.85
C ILE A 24 41.78 12.33 5.35
N LEU A 25 41.20 11.48 4.51
CA LEU A 25 41.04 11.72 3.08
C LEU A 25 39.71 12.45 2.84
N THR A 26 39.78 13.66 2.25
CA THR A 26 38.61 14.49 1.95
C THR A 26 38.36 14.55 0.45
N CYS A 27 37.18 14.12 0.01
CA CYS A 27 36.72 14.26 -1.37
C CYS A 27 36.44 15.74 -1.72
N HIS A 28 37.01 16.26 -2.84
CA HIS A 28 36.82 17.68 -3.19
C HIS A 28 35.48 18.01 -3.87
N TRP A 29 34.65 17.02 -4.23
CA TRP A 29 33.36 17.32 -4.87
C TRP A 29 32.27 17.73 -3.85
N HIS A 30 32.05 16.88 -2.82
CA HIS A 30 31.04 17.15 -1.79
C HIS A 30 31.60 17.08 -0.37
N HIS A 31 32.91 17.03 -0.24
CA HIS A 31 33.64 17.04 1.04
C HIS A 31 33.35 15.83 1.96
N ALA A 32 33.02 14.65 1.37
CA ALA A 32 32.98 13.41 2.13
C ALA A 32 34.36 13.07 2.71
N ARG A 33 34.43 12.69 3.97
CA ARG A 33 35.66 12.46 4.73
C ARG A 33 35.78 11.00 5.14
N PHE A 34 36.96 10.46 4.98
CA PHE A 34 37.24 9.05 5.20
C PHE A 34 38.52 8.89 6.03
N ASP A 35 38.50 7.93 6.96
CA ASP A 35 39.73 7.48 7.63
C ASP A 35 40.61 6.73 6.60
N LEU A 36 41.83 7.20 6.41
CA LEU A 36 42.74 6.63 5.43
C LEU A 36 43.14 5.17 5.72
N ALA A 37 43.11 4.77 7.00
CA ALA A 37 43.54 3.43 7.40
C ALA A 37 42.46 2.37 7.17
N SER A 38 41.23 2.69 7.46
CA SER A 38 40.09 1.75 7.39
C SER A 38 39.18 1.98 6.19
N GLY A 39 39.21 3.18 5.60
CA GLY A 39 38.21 3.62 4.59
C GLY A 39 36.87 4.02 5.20
N CYS A 40 36.67 3.89 6.51
CA CYS A 40 35.42 4.25 7.16
C CYS A 40 35.07 5.72 6.98
N THR A 41 33.81 6.02 6.69
CA THR A 41 33.33 7.38 6.55
C THR A 41 33.08 8.06 7.89
N PHE A 42 33.34 9.37 7.98
CA PHE A 42 32.90 10.23 9.09
C PHE A 42 31.52 10.85 8.82
N ASP A 43 31.00 10.71 7.60
CA ASP A 43 29.78 11.38 7.16
C ASP A 43 28.65 10.37 6.92
N LEU A 44 27.52 10.50 7.64
CA LEU A 44 26.38 9.58 7.59
C LEU A 44 25.78 9.40 6.19
N TRP A 45 25.91 10.40 5.33
CA TRP A 45 25.37 10.41 3.98
C TRP A 45 26.32 9.79 2.91
N ALA A 46 27.56 9.44 3.28
CA ALA A 46 28.47 8.67 2.45
C ALA A 46 28.61 7.24 3.00
N ASP A 47 28.97 6.29 2.13
CA ASP A 47 29.33 4.94 2.55
C ASP A 47 30.85 4.84 2.74
N ASP A 48 31.33 3.74 3.33
CA ASP A 48 32.75 3.50 3.51
C ASP A 48 33.46 3.31 2.16
N VAL A 49 34.69 3.83 2.05
CA VAL A 49 35.57 3.54 0.90
C VAL A 49 36.21 2.17 1.12
N PRO A 50 36.13 1.27 0.13
CA PRO A 50 36.81 -0.01 0.24
C PRO A 50 38.31 0.15 0.46
N ALA A 51 38.83 -0.43 1.55
CA ALA A 51 40.25 -0.45 1.88
C ALA A 51 40.87 -1.81 1.50
N CYS A 52 42.05 -1.77 0.88
CA CYS A 52 42.78 -2.96 0.47
C CYS A 52 43.96 -3.25 1.39
N PRO A 53 44.19 -4.53 1.77
CA PRO A 53 45.43 -4.92 2.43
C PRO A 53 46.67 -4.58 1.59
N VAL A 54 47.67 -3.98 2.23
CA VAL A 54 48.95 -3.60 1.61
C VAL A 54 50.10 -4.33 2.29
N GLU A 55 50.99 -4.92 1.50
CA GLU A 55 52.20 -5.58 1.97
C GLU A 55 53.41 -4.98 1.22
N LEU A 56 54.47 -4.68 1.97
CA LEU A 56 55.76 -4.27 1.40
C LEU A 56 56.68 -5.49 1.28
N ARG A 57 57.12 -5.79 0.08
CA ARG A 57 58.08 -6.86 -0.20
C ARG A 57 59.32 -6.26 -0.84
N GLY A 58 60.33 -5.95 -0.05
CA GLY A 58 61.48 -5.18 -0.49
C GLY A 58 61.10 -3.77 -0.91
N ASN A 59 61.27 -3.40 -2.17
CA ASN A 59 60.87 -2.11 -2.74
C ASN A 59 59.50 -2.16 -3.45
N ASP A 60 58.87 -3.33 -3.50
CA ASP A 60 57.60 -3.49 -4.19
C ASP A 60 56.43 -3.33 -3.23
N ILE A 61 55.39 -2.66 -3.70
CA ILE A 61 54.11 -2.50 -2.98
C ILE A 61 53.12 -3.51 -3.55
N TRP A 62 52.72 -4.45 -2.72
CA TRP A 62 51.71 -5.44 -3.06
C TRP A 62 50.38 -5.01 -2.47
N VAL A 63 49.33 -4.92 -3.32
CA VAL A 63 47.96 -4.61 -2.93
C VAL A 63 47.10 -5.82 -3.25
N LYS A 64 46.29 -6.27 -2.28
CA LYS A 64 45.26 -7.30 -2.49
C LYS A 64 43.95 -6.61 -2.83
N PRO A 65 43.50 -6.59 -4.10
CA PRO A 65 42.31 -5.84 -4.51
C PRO A 65 41.03 -6.60 -4.18
N GLU A 66 40.87 -6.97 -2.92
CA GLU A 66 39.65 -7.58 -2.41
C GLU A 66 38.82 -6.50 -1.69
N PHE A 67 37.86 -5.94 -2.38
CA PHE A 67 36.99 -4.86 -1.90
C PHE A 67 35.73 -5.36 -1.22
N ALA A 68 35.74 -6.52 -0.61
CA ALA A 68 34.53 -7.08 -0.03
C ALA A 68 34.46 -6.81 1.49
N HIS A 69 33.35 -6.28 1.96
CA HIS A 69 32.98 -6.42 3.37
C HIS A 69 32.96 -7.90 3.73
N ALA A 70 33.42 -8.26 4.93
CA ALA A 70 33.40 -9.64 5.40
C ALA A 70 31.97 -10.24 5.40
N ASP A 71 30.96 -9.41 5.66
CA ASP A 71 29.54 -9.73 5.53
C ASP A 71 28.81 -8.55 4.82
N PRO A 72 28.71 -8.60 3.48
CA PRO A 72 28.04 -7.54 2.72
C PRO A 72 26.55 -7.37 3.09
N ALA A 73 25.86 -8.48 3.41
CA ALA A 73 24.46 -8.43 3.79
C ALA A 73 24.26 -7.68 5.11
N ALA A 74 25.09 -7.98 6.12
CA ALA A 74 25.04 -7.28 7.42
C ALA A 74 25.42 -5.81 7.29
N TYR A 75 26.43 -5.48 6.45
CA TYR A 75 26.81 -4.10 6.18
C TYR A 75 25.63 -3.31 5.60
N TRP A 76 25.02 -3.79 4.52
CA TRP A 76 23.94 -3.08 3.85
C TRP A 76 22.64 -3.04 4.66
N ARG A 77 22.41 -4.01 5.55
CA ARG A 77 21.29 -3.95 6.53
C ARG A 77 21.48 -2.78 7.50
N ARG A 78 22.68 -2.60 8.04
CA ARG A 78 22.98 -1.46 8.92
C ARG A 78 22.84 -0.15 8.16
N ARG A 79 23.41 -0.06 6.93
CA ARG A 79 23.30 1.15 6.12
C ARG A 79 21.86 1.51 5.79
N LEU A 80 20.97 0.52 5.58
CA LEU A 80 19.56 0.78 5.41
C LEU A 80 18.95 1.37 6.69
N GLU A 81 19.28 0.82 7.85
CA GLU A 81 18.80 1.31 9.15
C GLU A 81 19.29 2.73 9.43
N ASP A 82 20.57 3.02 9.18
CA ASP A 82 21.14 4.37 9.27
C ASP A 82 20.42 5.36 8.34
N GLY A 83 20.24 4.97 7.07
CA GLY A 83 19.53 5.77 6.07
C GLY A 83 18.08 6.07 6.45
N MET A 84 17.40 5.10 7.03
CA MET A 84 16.03 5.27 7.52
C MET A 84 15.98 6.15 8.78
N ALA A 85 16.89 5.94 9.74
CA ALA A 85 16.94 6.70 10.99
C ALA A 85 17.21 8.20 10.76
N HIS A 86 18.06 8.51 9.79
CA HIS A 86 18.41 9.88 9.41
C HIS A 86 17.61 10.43 8.22
N ASN A 87 16.69 9.63 7.67
CA ASN A 87 15.84 9.99 6.54
C ASN A 87 16.63 10.44 5.28
N ILE A 88 17.75 9.75 4.97
CA ILE A 88 18.65 10.08 3.86
C ILE A 88 18.33 9.21 2.65
N ALA A 89 17.60 9.78 1.67
CA ALA A 89 17.07 9.06 0.52
C ALA A 89 18.13 8.29 -0.28
N LEU A 90 19.30 8.92 -0.57
CA LEU A 90 20.36 8.28 -1.35
C LEU A 90 21.00 7.08 -0.62
N VAL A 91 21.17 7.18 0.71
CA VAL A 91 21.69 6.06 1.52
C VAL A 91 20.70 4.90 1.50
N ILE A 92 19.40 5.17 1.65
CA ILE A 92 18.35 4.15 1.52
C ILE A 92 18.41 3.49 0.14
N ALA A 93 18.44 4.27 -0.94
CA ALA A 93 18.45 3.76 -2.31
C ALA A 93 19.65 2.85 -2.58
N LYS A 94 20.86 3.26 -2.14
CA LYS A 94 22.09 2.48 -2.26
C LYS A 94 22.08 1.22 -1.41
N ALA A 95 21.58 1.32 -0.16
CA ALA A 95 21.47 0.17 0.74
C ALA A 95 20.53 -0.90 0.19
N LEU A 96 19.43 -0.50 -0.46
CA LEU A 96 18.52 -1.44 -1.14
C LEU A 96 19.21 -2.15 -2.31
N GLN A 97 19.99 -1.45 -3.13
CA GLN A 97 20.78 -2.08 -4.20
C GLN A 97 21.83 -3.04 -3.61
N GLY A 98 22.55 -2.60 -2.58
CA GLY A 98 23.57 -3.41 -1.93
C GLY A 98 23.01 -4.67 -1.27
N GLN A 99 21.86 -4.60 -0.57
CA GLN A 99 21.21 -5.78 0.00
C GLN A 99 20.77 -6.77 -1.10
N ARG A 100 20.18 -6.27 -2.20
CA ARG A 100 19.79 -7.13 -3.34
C ARG A 100 21.00 -7.80 -3.98
N ALA A 101 22.09 -7.07 -4.18
CA ALA A 101 23.35 -7.60 -4.70
C ALA A 101 23.98 -8.65 -3.76
N ALA A 102 23.82 -8.47 -2.44
CA ALA A 102 24.24 -9.44 -1.42
C ALA A 102 23.29 -10.65 -1.26
N GLY A 103 22.24 -10.77 -2.10
CA GLY A 103 21.31 -11.87 -2.09
C GLY A 103 20.27 -11.85 -0.96
N VAL A 104 20.08 -10.72 -0.28
CA VAL A 104 19.03 -10.57 0.73
C VAL A 104 17.66 -10.64 0.03
N SER A 105 16.75 -11.45 0.58
CA SER A 105 15.42 -11.59 -0.01
C SER A 105 14.62 -10.29 0.08
N VAL A 106 13.78 -10.05 -0.92
CA VAL A 106 12.92 -8.86 -0.97
C VAL A 106 12.00 -8.78 0.26
N LEU A 107 11.48 -9.91 0.71
CA LEU A 107 10.63 -9.97 1.91
C LEU A 107 11.39 -9.68 3.20
N ASP A 108 12.69 -10.01 3.29
CA ASP A 108 13.52 -9.63 4.43
C ASP A 108 13.75 -8.12 4.48
N ILE A 109 13.92 -7.47 3.31
CA ILE A 109 14.02 -6.01 3.20
C ILE A 109 12.70 -5.36 3.65
N VAL A 110 11.56 -5.86 3.15
CA VAL A 110 10.22 -5.38 3.57
C VAL A 110 10.03 -5.55 5.07
N ARG A 111 10.42 -6.70 5.62
CA ARG A 111 10.35 -6.96 7.07
C ARG A 111 11.22 -5.99 7.86
N GLN A 112 12.45 -5.74 7.45
CA GLN A 112 13.33 -4.76 8.09
C GLN A 112 12.69 -3.38 8.13
N ALA A 113 12.18 -2.92 7.00
CA ALA A 113 11.56 -1.60 6.89
C ALA A 113 10.25 -1.48 7.70
N ALA A 114 9.40 -2.51 7.66
CA ALA A 114 8.14 -2.52 8.41
C ALA A 114 8.39 -2.50 9.93
N LEU A 115 9.33 -3.32 10.41
CA LEU A 115 9.70 -3.35 11.83
C LEU A 115 10.37 -2.05 12.27
N PHE A 116 11.18 -1.43 11.41
CA PHE A 116 11.69 -0.08 11.67
C PHE A 116 10.53 0.90 11.86
N GLY A 117 9.54 0.89 10.96
CA GLY A 117 8.37 1.76 11.03
C GLY A 117 7.63 1.68 12.35
N VAL A 118 7.23 0.48 12.78
CA VAL A 118 6.44 0.27 14.00
C VAL A 118 7.26 0.44 15.29
N ARG A 119 8.58 0.39 15.25
CA ARG A 119 9.47 0.59 16.40
C ARG A 119 9.88 2.04 16.61
N ASN A 120 9.87 2.85 15.56
CA ASN A 120 10.36 4.23 15.58
C ASN A 120 9.24 5.28 15.46
N ARG A 121 7.98 4.84 15.38
CA ARG A 121 6.81 5.72 15.34
C ARG A 121 5.67 5.15 16.18
N ASP A 122 5.10 5.96 17.08
CA ASP A 122 3.82 5.63 17.72
C ASP A 122 2.67 5.87 16.73
N GLY A 123 1.92 4.80 16.43
CA GLY A 123 0.85 4.81 15.46
C GLY A 123 1.26 4.39 14.04
N TRP A 124 0.26 4.01 13.26
CA TRP A 124 0.40 3.59 11.87
C TRP A 124 0.59 4.79 10.94
N GLY A 125 1.72 4.85 10.24
CA GLY A 125 2.00 5.89 9.26
C GLY A 125 1.51 5.53 7.86
N THR A 126 1.30 6.54 7.01
CA THR A 126 0.96 6.34 5.58
C THR A 126 2.06 5.58 4.84
N GLY A 127 3.33 5.75 5.25
CA GLY A 127 4.46 4.99 4.72
C GLY A 127 4.34 3.48 4.92
N MET A 128 3.78 3.03 6.04
CA MET A 128 3.49 1.62 6.27
C MET A 128 2.43 1.09 5.30
N THR A 129 1.41 1.89 5.00
CA THR A 129 0.40 1.56 3.98
C THR A 129 1.03 1.46 2.60
N ILE A 130 1.88 2.42 2.21
CA ILE A 130 2.60 2.43 0.92
C ILE A 130 3.53 1.22 0.82
N LEU A 131 4.34 0.97 1.85
CA LEU A 131 5.26 -0.18 1.88
C LEU A 131 4.50 -1.50 1.67
N THR A 132 3.38 -1.67 2.39
CA THR A 132 2.56 -2.89 2.30
C THR A 132 1.91 -3.03 0.93
N ALA A 133 1.31 -1.95 0.40
CA ALA A 133 0.68 -1.94 -0.92
C ALA A 133 1.69 -2.29 -2.03
N LEU A 134 2.86 -1.65 -1.99
CA LEU A 134 3.91 -1.92 -2.98
C LEU A 134 4.51 -3.33 -2.81
N ALA A 135 4.67 -3.81 -1.57
CA ALA A 135 5.15 -5.17 -1.32
C ALA A 135 4.19 -6.23 -1.88
N ASN A 136 2.87 -6.01 -1.82
CA ASN A 136 1.88 -6.89 -2.45
C ASN A 136 2.03 -6.96 -3.98
N LEU A 137 2.55 -5.90 -4.61
CA LEU A 137 2.74 -5.83 -6.06
C LEU A 137 4.07 -6.43 -6.53
N LEU A 138 5.10 -6.53 -5.67
CA LEU A 138 6.45 -6.96 -6.05
C LEU A 138 6.53 -8.24 -6.89
N PRO A 139 5.73 -9.30 -6.62
CA PRO A 139 5.79 -10.53 -7.42
C PRO A 139 5.38 -10.35 -8.90
N MET A 140 4.71 -9.25 -9.22
CA MET A 140 4.20 -8.97 -10.57
C MET A 140 5.03 -7.92 -11.31
N LEU A 141 5.99 -7.29 -10.63
CA LEU A 141 6.78 -6.21 -11.18
C LEU A 141 8.08 -6.72 -11.83
N PRO A 142 8.49 -6.17 -12.98
CA PRO A 142 9.85 -6.33 -13.48
C PRO A 142 10.88 -5.84 -12.46
N GLN A 143 12.13 -6.28 -12.64
CA GLN A 143 13.20 -6.07 -11.65
C GLN A 143 13.47 -4.58 -11.33
N GLU A 144 13.39 -3.72 -12.32
CA GLU A 144 13.60 -2.27 -12.15
C GLU A 144 12.47 -1.64 -11.35
N GLU A 145 11.22 -1.90 -11.74
CA GLU A 145 10.04 -1.40 -11.05
C GLU A 145 9.93 -1.98 -9.63
N ALA A 146 10.33 -3.22 -9.42
CA ALA A 146 10.40 -3.82 -8.09
C ALA A 146 11.41 -3.09 -7.17
N TYR A 147 12.53 -2.64 -7.71
CA TYR A 147 13.47 -1.81 -6.95
C TYR A 147 12.87 -0.43 -6.62
N TRP A 148 12.23 0.23 -7.59
CA TRP A 148 11.57 1.50 -7.33
C TRP A 148 10.46 1.37 -6.29
N ALA A 149 9.66 0.31 -6.38
CA ALA A 149 8.60 0.03 -5.40
C ALA A 149 9.16 -0.12 -3.98
N LEU A 150 10.23 -0.90 -3.81
CA LEU A 150 10.93 -1.00 -2.53
C LEU A 150 11.42 0.36 -2.04
N PHE A 151 12.07 1.13 -2.91
CA PHE A 151 12.60 2.44 -2.55
C PHE A 151 11.51 3.41 -2.12
N HIS A 152 10.41 3.52 -2.87
CA HIS A 152 9.27 4.35 -2.50
C HIS A 152 8.69 3.95 -1.14
N GLY A 153 8.43 2.65 -0.92
CA GLY A 153 7.88 2.16 0.34
C GLY A 153 8.78 2.45 1.53
N VAL A 154 10.06 2.06 1.44
CA VAL A 154 11.05 2.24 2.52
C VAL A 154 11.30 3.72 2.82
N ARG A 155 11.42 4.53 1.77
CA ARG A 155 11.63 5.98 1.91
C ARG A 155 10.45 6.67 2.63
N ARG A 156 9.21 6.23 2.34
CA ARG A 156 8.02 6.79 3.01
C ARG A 156 7.93 6.38 4.47
N VAL A 157 8.28 5.14 4.80
CA VAL A 157 8.39 4.70 6.20
C VAL A 157 9.43 5.54 6.95
N ALA A 158 10.62 5.75 6.36
CA ALA A 158 11.65 6.59 6.95
C ALA A 158 11.16 8.02 7.19
N ALA A 159 10.47 8.62 6.22
CA ALA A 159 9.91 9.96 6.34
C ALA A 159 8.88 10.07 7.47
N ASP A 160 8.01 9.07 7.63
CA ASP A 160 7.01 9.04 8.69
C ASP A 160 7.62 8.89 10.08
N CYS A 161 8.80 8.26 10.18
CA CYS A 161 9.52 8.07 11.44
C CYS A 161 10.39 9.29 11.81
N ALA A 162 10.71 10.16 10.84
CA ALA A 162 11.59 11.31 11.08
C ALA A 162 10.98 12.27 12.11
N GLY A 163 11.63 12.38 13.27
CA GLY A 163 11.16 13.20 14.38
C GLY A 163 9.97 12.63 15.17
N ALA A 164 9.49 11.42 14.83
CA ALA A 164 8.43 10.76 15.58
C ALA A 164 8.96 10.13 16.88
N ALA A 165 8.07 10.00 17.87
CA ALA A 165 8.39 9.29 19.10
C ALA A 165 8.17 7.78 18.94
N PRO A 166 9.04 6.93 19.52
CA PRO A 166 8.84 5.49 19.53
C PRO A 166 7.64 5.11 20.41
N PRO A 167 6.98 3.97 20.10
CA PRO A 167 5.82 3.53 20.86
C PRO A 167 6.16 3.14 22.30
N ARG A 168 5.21 3.36 23.21
CA ARG A 168 5.29 2.93 24.61
C ARG A 168 3.95 2.31 25.01
N TYR A 169 3.91 0.99 25.09
CA TYR A 169 2.69 0.25 25.39
C TYR A 169 2.72 -0.37 26.80
N ALA A 170 1.59 -0.29 27.51
CA ALA A 170 1.39 -1.09 28.71
C ALA A 170 1.31 -2.59 28.35
N PRO A 171 1.81 -3.50 29.21
CA PRO A 171 1.76 -4.93 28.91
C PRO A 171 0.32 -5.45 28.87
N ALA A 172 0.13 -6.64 28.29
CA ALA A 172 -1.12 -7.40 28.33
C ALA A 172 -1.61 -7.56 29.79
N LEU A 173 -2.91 -7.82 29.96
CA LEU A 173 -3.47 -8.16 31.27
C LEU A 173 -2.92 -9.51 31.76
N ALA A 174 -2.76 -9.66 33.06
CA ALA A 174 -2.33 -10.93 33.65
C ALA A 174 -3.46 -11.99 33.68
N SER A 175 -4.73 -11.59 33.45
CA SER A 175 -5.88 -12.48 33.35
C SER A 175 -6.03 -13.02 31.92
N GLU A 176 -6.69 -14.15 31.78
CA GLU A 176 -7.01 -14.81 30.50
C GLU A 176 -8.53 -14.68 30.19
N PRO A 177 -9.01 -13.51 29.73
CA PRO A 177 -10.40 -13.33 29.40
C PRO A 177 -10.77 -14.13 28.15
N VAL A 178 -12.01 -14.63 28.11
CA VAL A 178 -12.53 -15.31 26.91
C VAL A 178 -12.65 -14.33 25.74
N GLU A 179 -12.51 -14.83 24.50
CA GLU A 179 -12.54 -14.04 23.26
C GLU A 179 -13.74 -13.09 23.17
N ALA A 180 -14.95 -13.58 23.49
CA ALA A 180 -16.15 -12.77 23.49
C ALA A 180 -16.09 -11.58 24.48
N ALA A 181 -15.36 -11.68 25.58
CA ALA A 181 -15.14 -10.57 26.51
C ALA A 181 -14.17 -9.54 25.91
N LEU A 182 -13.07 -9.99 25.29
CA LEU A 182 -12.10 -9.13 24.61
C LEU A 182 -12.77 -8.34 23.47
N LYS A 183 -13.63 -8.97 22.67
CA LYS A 183 -14.39 -8.33 21.61
C LYS A 183 -15.32 -7.23 22.17
N ARG A 184 -16.09 -7.52 23.22
CA ARG A 184 -16.96 -6.51 23.87
C ARG A 184 -16.14 -5.36 24.47
N TRP A 185 -15.00 -5.66 25.09
CA TRP A 185 -14.14 -4.62 25.68
C TRP A 185 -13.56 -3.71 24.61
N LEU A 186 -13.00 -4.25 23.51
CA LEU A 186 -12.42 -3.44 22.45
C LEU A 186 -13.48 -2.51 21.83
N ARG A 187 -14.69 -3.02 21.55
CA ARG A 187 -15.81 -2.21 21.06
C ARG A 187 -16.16 -1.08 22.03
N ARG A 188 -16.24 -1.39 23.34
CA ARG A 188 -16.50 -0.39 24.37
C ARG A 188 -15.43 0.69 24.42
N TRP A 189 -14.16 0.31 24.37
CA TRP A 189 -13.07 1.27 24.43
C TRP A 189 -12.99 2.14 23.15
N ALA A 190 -13.26 1.57 21.98
CA ALA A 190 -13.41 2.33 20.76
C ALA A 190 -14.55 3.34 20.84
N ALA A 191 -15.72 2.94 21.35
CA ALA A 191 -16.89 3.82 21.51
C ALA A 191 -16.63 5.02 22.43
N VAL A 192 -15.86 4.83 23.53
CA VAL A 192 -15.52 5.91 24.47
C VAL A 192 -14.14 6.55 24.19
N ARG A 193 -13.52 6.21 23.07
CA ARG A 193 -12.23 6.72 22.61
C ARG A 193 -11.08 6.56 23.64
N HIS A 194 -11.09 5.43 24.34
CA HIS A 194 -10.08 5.12 25.36
C HIS A 194 -8.94 4.29 24.77
N ARG A 195 -7.95 4.97 24.20
CA ARG A 195 -6.81 4.42 23.46
C ARG A 195 -6.04 3.33 24.23
N GLU A 196 -5.59 3.64 25.42
CA GLU A 196 -4.74 2.71 26.18
C GLU A 196 -5.46 1.43 26.60
N ALA A 197 -6.75 1.52 26.97
CA ALA A 197 -7.55 0.34 27.28
C ALA A 197 -7.79 -0.52 26.03
N ALA A 198 -7.99 0.11 24.87
CA ALA A 198 -8.11 -0.60 23.59
C ALA A 198 -6.81 -1.32 23.22
N ARG A 199 -5.67 -0.63 23.28
CA ARG A 199 -4.34 -1.23 23.04
C ARG A 199 -4.07 -2.41 23.99
N ARG A 200 -4.32 -2.23 25.28
CA ARG A 200 -4.10 -3.28 26.26
C ARG A 200 -5.02 -4.48 26.05
N THR A 201 -6.27 -4.25 25.63
CA THR A 201 -7.21 -5.32 25.26
C THR A 201 -6.69 -6.11 24.04
N LEU A 202 -6.20 -5.41 23.00
CA LEU A 202 -5.62 -6.05 21.83
C LEU A 202 -4.34 -6.84 22.18
N LEU A 203 -3.44 -6.28 22.99
CA LEU A 203 -2.24 -6.98 23.45
C LEU A 203 -2.60 -8.23 24.26
N THR A 204 -3.70 -8.20 25.04
CA THR A 204 -4.19 -9.36 25.78
C THR A 204 -4.75 -10.43 24.81
N ALA A 205 -5.49 -10.02 23.76
CA ALA A 205 -5.94 -10.93 22.72
C ALA A 205 -4.78 -11.64 22.00
N LEU A 206 -3.71 -10.89 21.71
CA LEU A 206 -2.48 -11.43 21.10
C LEU A 206 -1.76 -12.42 22.04
N ALA A 207 -1.65 -12.08 23.34
CA ALA A 207 -1.08 -12.96 24.35
C ALA A 207 -1.88 -14.26 24.52
N SER A 208 -3.20 -14.22 24.33
CA SER A 208 -4.09 -15.39 24.33
C SER A 208 -3.97 -16.22 23.03
N LYS A 209 -3.08 -15.86 22.09
CA LYS A 209 -2.79 -16.58 20.85
C LYS A 209 -4.02 -16.77 19.96
N LEU A 210 -4.90 -15.77 19.91
CA LEU A 210 -6.03 -15.79 18.97
C LEU A 210 -5.53 -15.92 17.53
N LYS A 211 -6.27 -16.67 16.71
CA LYS A 211 -5.97 -16.81 15.28
C LYS A 211 -6.19 -15.49 14.54
N ALA A 212 -5.57 -15.34 13.38
CA ALA A 212 -5.71 -14.15 12.53
C ALA A 212 -7.16 -13.80 12.21
N ALA A 213 -8.02 -14.78 11.94
CA ALA A 213 -9.44 -14.58 11.67
C ALA A 213 -10.20 -14.01 12.90
N ALA A 214 -9.93 -14.52 14.10
CA ALA A 214 -10.53 -14.03 15.34
C ALA A 214 -10.04 -12.61 15.69
N LEU A 215 -8.75 -12.30 15.49
CA LEU A 215 -8.21 -10.94 15.63
C LEU A 215 -8.85 -9.98 14.63
N ALA A 216 -9.10 -10.44 13.39
CA ALA A 216 -9.78 -9.65 12.37
C ALA A 216 -11.24 -9.39 12.79
N ASP A 217 -11.98 -10.42 13.19
CA ASP A 217 -13.36 -10.25 13.68
C ASP A 217 -13.44 -9.27 14.86
N LEU A 218 -12.49 -9.35 15.79
CA LEU A 218 -12.40 -8.47 16.95
C LEU A 218 -12.19 -7.00 16.56
N LEU A 219 -11.23 -6.73 15.66
CA LEU A 219 -10.87 -5.37 15.25
C LEU A 219 -11.92 -4.76 14.31
N PHE A 220 -12.35 -5.50 13.29
CA PHE A 220 -13.34 -5.00 12.34
C PHE A 220 -14.73 -4.85 12.97
N ALA A 221 -15.11 -5.67 13.97
CA ALA A 221 -16.33 -5.46 14.73
C ALA A 221 -16.31 -4.13 15.50
N ALA A 222 -15.17 -3.80 16.14
CA ALA A 222 -15.01 -2.54 16.87
C ALA A 222 -14.99 -1.33 15.94
N GLU A 223 -14.37 -1.45 14.77
CA GLU A 223 -14.32 -0.38 13.77
C GLU A 223 -15.69 -0.08 13.17
N THR A 224 -16.45 -1.12 12.82
CA THR A 224 -17.75 -0.99 12.14
C THR A 224 -18.93 -0.65 13.05
N ASP A 225 -18.70 -0.41 14.33
CA ASP A 225 -19.70 0.23 15.21
C ASP A 225 -19.94 1.69 14.81
N ARG A 226 -19.00 2.31 14.12
CA ARG A 226 -19.10 3.64 13.51
C ARG A 226 -19.26 3.52 12.01
N VAL A 227 -20.09 4.37 11.43
CA VAL A 227 -20.37 4.32 9.98
C VAL A 227 -19.26 4.99 9.21
N PHE A 228 -18.62 4.28 8.28
CA PHE A 228 -17.61 4.79 7.35
C PHE A 228 -16.58 5.72 8.03
N ALA A 229 -16.01 5.21 9.13
CA ALA A 229 -15.15 6.02 10.01
C ALA A 229 -13.90 6.53 9.30
N ASP A 230 -13.53 7.78 9.59
CA ASP A 230 -12.37 8.50 9.04
C ASP A 230 -12.32 8.43 7.51
N THR A 231 -13.45 8.69 6.85
CA THR A 231 -13.61 8.58 5.39
C THR A 231 -13.16 7.23 4.80
N GLY A 232 -13.18 6.18 5.63
CA GLY A 232 -12.78 4.83 5.26
C GLY A 232 -11.34 4.44 5.58
N HIS A 233 -10.47 5.38 5.92
CA HIS A 233 -9.06 5.12 6.18
C HIS A 233 -8.82 4.19 7.35
N SER A 234 -9.58 4.33 8.44
CA SER A 234 -9.37 3.52 9.64
C SER A 234 -9.52 2.03 9.35
N LEU A 235 -10.60 1.62 8.66
CA LEU A 235 -10.82 0.23 8.26
C LEU A 235 -9.76 -0.27 7.26
N ASP A 236 -9.39 0.56 6.29
CA ASP A 236 -8.38 0.22 5.30
C ASP A 236 -7.00 0.01 5.95
N PHE A 237 -6.60 0.85 6.90
CA PHE A 237 -5.32 0.71 7.61
C PHE A 237 -5.29 -0.52 8.52
N ILE A 238 -6.41 -0.88 9.15
CA ILE A 238 -6.53 -2.16 9.85
C ILE A 238 -6.27 -3.30 8.86
N ASN A 239 -6.92 -3.30 7.69
CA ASN A 239 -6.69 -4.32 6.67
C ASN A 239 -5.22 -4.35 6.21
N LYS A 240 -4.59 -3.20 5.96
CA LYS A 240 -3.18 -3.11 5.59
C LYS A 240 -2.24 -3.65 6.66
N SER A 241 -2.57 -3.50 7.94
CA SER A 241 -1.75 -4.08 9.01
C SER A 241 -1.78 -5.62 9.01
N PHE A 242 -2.92 -6.22 8.68
CA PHE A 242 -3.03 -7.66 8.48
C PHE A 242 -2.25 -8.13 7.25
N GLU A 243 -2.36 -7.43 6.13
CA GLU A 243 -1.59 -7.72 4.92
C GLU A 243 -0.08 -7.60 5.15
N CYS A 244 0.35 -6.60 5.93
CA CYS A 244 1.74 -6.46 6.36
C CYS A 244 2.21 -7.72 7.12
N LEU A 245 1.40 -8.23 8.05
CA LEU A 245 1.72 -9.46 8.79
C LEU A 245 1.75 -10.71 7.91
N ASP A 246 0.91 -10.79 6.89
CA ASP A 246 0.97 -11.87 5.90
C ASP A 246 2.31 -11.87 5.14
N LEU A 247 2.90 -10.69 4.91
CA LEU A 247 4.18 -10.53 4.22
C LEU A 247 5.38 -10.77 5.14
N ILE A 248 5.38 -10.19 6.35
CA ILE A 248 6.56 -10.20 7.24
C ILE A 248 6.54 -11.30 8.28
N GLY A 249 5.40 -11.93 8.51
CA GLY A 249 5.17 -13.01 9.47
C GLY A 249 4.38 -12.60 10.71
N TRP A 250 3.46 -13.49 11.12
CA TRP A 250 2.53 -13.27 12.23
C TRP A 250 3.18 -13.25 13.63
N GLN A 251 4.44 -13.70 13.76
CA GLN A 251 5.22 -13.54 14.99
C GLN A 251 5.43 -12.06 15.38
N HIS A 252 5.26 -11.13 14.44
CA HIS A 252 5.38 -9.69 14.65
C HIS A 252 4.05 -8.99 14.98
N ALA A 253 2.96 -9.74 15.16
CA ALA A 253 1.63 -9.17 15.41
C ALA A 253 1.59 -8.26 16.65
N GLY A 254 2.40 -8.59 17.68
CA GLY A 254 2.53 -7.77 18.89
C GLY A 254 3.21 -6.41 18.69
N GLU A 255 3.95 -6.22 17.60
CA GLU A 255 4.56 -4.94 17.23
C GLU A 255 3.68 -4.18 16.23
N VAL A 256 3.08 -4.89 15.27
CA VAL A 256 2.33 -4.27 14.16
C VAL A 256 0.91 -3.86 14.56
N LEU A 257 0.10 -4.77 15.11
CA LEU A 257 -1.32 -4.49 15.34
C LEU A 257 -1.59 -3.37 16.37
N PRO A 258 -0.80 -3.19 17.45
CA PRO A 258 -1.03 -2.07 18.37
C PRO A 258 -0.90 -0.69 17.71
N SER A 259 -0.13 -0.58 16.62
CA SER A 259 0.10 0.70 15.94
C SER A 259 -1.16 1.28 15.25
N ILE A 260 -2.14 0.44 14.90
CA ILE A 260 -3.38 0.92 14.26
C ILE A 260 -4.44 1.39 15.28
N VAL A 261 -4.27 1.08 16.56
CA VAL A 261 -5.32 1.30 17.58
C VAL A 261 -5.65 2.77 17.76
N ASP A 262 -4.67 3.64 17.68
CA ASP A 262 -4.87 5.07 17.90
C ASP A 262 -5.79 5.69 16.85
N GLN A 263 -5.53 5.39 15.57
CA GLN A 263 -6.38 5.83 14.48
C GLN A 263 -7.78 5.23 14.60
N MET A 264 -7.87 3.92 14.83
CA MET A 264 -9.15 3.24 15.03
C MET A 264 -9.98 3.88 16.15
N VAL A 265 -9.37 4.22 17.28
CA VAL A 265 -10.08 4.80 18.43
C VAL A 265 -10.41 6.27 18.22
N ALA A 266 -9.53 7.03 17.55
CA ALA A 266 -9.72 8.46 17.27
C ALA A 266 -10.69 8.72 16.11
N ALA A 267 -10.86 7.76 15.20
CA ALA A 267 -11.68 7.91 14.00
C ALA A 267 -13.10 8.42 14.33
N ARG A 268 -13.59 9.33 13.50
CA ARG A 268 -14.98 9.82 13.58
C ARG A 268 -15.81 9.12 12.53
N GLY A 269 -16.97 8.63 12.93
CA GLY A 269 -17.93 8.04 12.01
C GLY A 269 -18.73 9.09 11.25
N ALA A 270 -19.24 8.72 10.10
CA ALA A 270 -20.20 9.52 9.35
C ALA A 270 -21.51 9.77 10.12
N ASP A 271 -21.80 8.96 11.13
CA ASP A 271 -22.89 9.15 12.06
C ASP A 271 -22.75 10.42 12.92
N GLU A 272 -21.57 11.01 13.00
CA GLU A 272 -21.28 12.31 13.61
C GLU A 272 -21.42 13.48 12.60
N GLN A 273 -21.75 13.22 11.31
CA GLN A 273 -21.80 14.21 10.23
C GLN A 273 -23.24 14.44 9.74
N THR A 274 -23.54 15.69 9.36
CA THR A 274 -24.88 16.09 8.92
C THR A 274 -25.21 15.54 7.52
N GLU A 275 -24.22 15.44 6.64
CA GLU A 275 -24.37 15.04 5.24
C GLU A 275 -24.93 13.61 5.11
N TRP A 276 -24.68 12.75 6.08
CA TRP A 276 -25.22 11.39 6.12
C TRP A 276 -26.63 11.30 6.72
N ARG A 277 -27.16 12.41 7.24
CA ARG A 277 -28.50 12.49 7.85
C ARG A 277 -29.51 13.30 7.06
N GLN A 278 -29.05 14.12 6.09
CA GLN A 278 -29.90 15.01 5.33
C GLN A 278 -29.55 14.94 3.82
N PRO A 279 -30.51 14.98 2.89
CA PRO A 279 -31.98 15.02 3.11
C PRO A 279 -32.60 13.68 3.55
N ALA A 280 -31.88 12.56 3.47
CA ALA A 280 -32.28 11.23 3.95
C ALA A 280 -31.37 10.79 5.10
N ASP A 281 -31.93 10.24 6.17
CA ASP A 281 -31.12 9.68 7.27
C ASP A 281 -30.54 8.32 6.88
N LEU A 282 -29.39 8.37 6.19
CA LEU A 282 -28.65 7.18 5.73
C LEU A 282 -28.13 6.35 6.91
N ILE A 283 -27.87 6.99 8.05
CA ILE A 283 -27.42 6.30 9.27
C ILE A 283 -28.54 5.41 9.81
N ALA A 284 -29.76 5.95 9.93
CA ALA A 284 -30.91 5.17 10.36
C ALA A 284 -31.22 4.01 9.40
N LEU A 285 -31.08 4.25 8.08
CA LEU A 285 -31.23 3.21 7.06
C LEU A 285 -30.19 2.09 7.22
N CYS A 286 -28.92 2.43 7.40
CA CYS A 286 -27.84 1.46 7.65
C CYS A 286 -28.11 0.64 8.92
N GLN A 287 -28.50 1.28 10.02
CA GLN A 287 -28.81 0.61 11.28
C GLN A 287 -29.97 -0.38 11.13
N LYS A 288 -31.05 0.04 10.45
CA LYS A 288 -32.19 -0.83 10.14
C LYS A 288 -31.79 -2.02 9.29
N ALA A 289 -31.01 -1.80 8.23
CA ALA A 289 -30.54 -2.87 7.36
C ALA A 289 -29.59 -3.81 8.12
N ALA A 290 -28.68 -3.29 8.94
CA ALA A 290 -27.76 -4.09 9.75
C ALA A 290 -28.49 -5.02 10.72
N ALA A 291 -29.57 -4.55 11.34
CA ALA A 291 -30.40 -5.37 12.23
C ALA A 291 -31.08 -6.55 11.50
N ALA A 292 -31.34 -6.44 10.19
CA ALA A 292 -31.95 -7.48 9.37
C ALA A 292 -30.95 -8.50 8.79
N LEU A 293 -29.64 -8.15 8.69
CA LEU A 293 -28.62 -9.02 8.08
C LEU A 293 -28.54 -10.42 8.71
N PRO A 294 -28.54 -10.59 10.04
CA PRO A 294 -28.45 -11.94 10.64
C PRO A 294 -29.53 -12.90 10.14
N ALA A 295 -30.76 -12.41 10.04
CA ALA A 295 -31.89 -13.20 9.55
C ALA A 295 -31.78 -13.50 8.05
N ALA A 296 -31.29 -12.54 7.26
CA ALA A 296 -31.05 -12.71 5.82
C ALA A 296 -29.98 -13.80 5.55
N PHE A 297 -28.86 -13.77 6.24
CA PHE A 297 -27.81 -14.80 6.13
C PHE A 297 -28.32 -16.16 6.61
N ALA A 298 -29.10 -16.21 7.71
CA ALA A 298 -29.69 -17.47 8.19
C ALA A 298 -30.63 -18.09 7.13
N ALA A 299 -31.44 -17.28 6.46
CA ALA A 299 -32.35 -17.72 5.39
C ALA A 299 -31.61 -18.17 4.11
N GLY A 300 -30.44 -17.65 3.86
CA GLY A 300 -29.58 -18.01 2.71
C GLY A 300 -28.76 -19.28 2.92
N ARG A 301 -28.66 -19.79 4.15
CA ARG A 301 -27.83 -20.98 4.44
C ARG A 301 -28.29 -22.19 3.63
N GLY A 302 -27.31 -22.89 3.04
CA GLY A 302 -27.54 -24.11 2.26
C GLY A 302 -28.11 -23.89 0.85
N ARG A 303 -28.29 -22.64 0.42
CA ARG A 303 -28.57 -22.32 -0.98
C ARG A 303 -27.26 -22.36 -1.75
N GLY A 304 -27.19 -23.04 -2.87
CA GLY A 304 -25.97 -23.26 -3.66
C GLY A 304 -25.16 -22.00 -4.00
N ALA A 305 -24.17 -22.13 -4.87
CA ALA A 305 -23.31 -21.01 -5.25
C ALA A 305 -24.11 -19.84 -5.83
N TRP A 306 -23.88 -18.64 -5.31
CA TRP A 306 -24.50 -17.41 -5.79
C TRP A 306 -23.64 -16.76 -6.88
N SER A 307 -24.27 -16.22 -7.93
CA SER A 307 -23.59 -15.65 -9.11
C SER A 307 -24.03 -14.22 -9.46
N GLY A 308 -24.83 -13.58 -8.63
CA GLY A 308 -25.42 -12.25 -8.91
C GLY A 308 -24.49 -11.05 -8.64
N HIS A 309 -23.18 -11.23 -8.75
CA HIS A 309 -22.20 -10.17 -8.40
C HIS A 309 -22.33 -8.91 -9.27
N ALA A 310 -22.48 -9.07 -10.59
CA ALA A 310 -22.56 -7.94 -11.52
C ALA A 310 -23.89 -7.19 -11.38
N GLU A 311 -24.98 -7.93 -11.20
CA GLU A 311 -26.32 -7.39 -10.97
C GLU A 311 -26.38 -6.61 -9.66
N LEU A 312 -25.83 -7.17 -8.58
CA LEU A 312 -25.75 -6.47 -7.29
C LEU A 312 -24.91 -5.19 -7.39
N ALA A 313 -23.78 -5.22 -8.11
CA ALA A 313 -22.98 -4.03 -8.30
C ALA A 313 -23.73 -2.92 -9.04
N GLN A 314 -24.55 -3.27 -10.05
CA GLN A 314 -25.41 -2.28 -10.72
C GLN A 314 -26.49 -1.72 -9.79
N LEU A 315 -27.09 -2.55 -8.93
CA LEU A 315 -28.06 -2.08 -7.93
C LEU A 315 -27.43 -1.13 -6.91
N ILE A 316 -26.19 -1.40 -6.46
CA ILE A 316 -25.44 -0.51 -5.54
C ILE A 316 -25.15 0.85 -6.19
N LEU A 317 -24.99 0.92 -7.51
CA LEU A 317 -24.79 2.17 -8.27
C LEU A 317 -26.09 2.97 -8.46
N GLY A 318 -27.22 2.47 -8.00
CA GLY A 318 -28.53 3.09 -8.12
C GLY A 318 -28.70 4.40 -7.34
N GLU A 319 -29.91 4.97 -7.39
CA GLU A 319 -30.23 6.28 -6.82
C GLU A 319 -31.12 6.21 -5.55
N ASP A 320 -31.65 5.04 -5.22
CA ASP A 320 -32.48 4.84 -4.02
C ASP A 320 -31.69 4.06 -2.95
N PRO A 321 -31.31 4.70 -1.83
CA PRO A 321 -30.55 4.03 -0.78
C PRO A 321 -31.33 2.90 -0.09
N ASN A 322 -32.66 2.94 -0.07
CA ASN A 322 -33.47 1.83 0.45
C ASN A 322 -33.36 0.60 -0.45
N ALA A 323 -33.47 0.79 -1.77
CA ALA A 323 -33.35 -0.29 -2.73
C ALA A 323 -31.93 -0.90 -2.71
N ILE A 324 -30.89 -0.07 -2.59
CA ILE A 324 -29.48 -0.48 -2.47
C ILE A 324 -29.29 -1.39 -1.24
N LEU A 325 -29.72 -0.94 -0.07
CA LEU A 325 -29.55 -1.71 1.16
C LEU A 325 -30.41 -2.99 1.16
N ALA A 326 -31.63 -2.93 0.60
CA ALA A 326 -32.48 -4.10 0.43
C ALA A 326 -31.87 -5.15 -0.52
N ALA A 327 -31.17 -4.72 -1.59
CA ALA A 327 -30.50 -5.61 -2.52
C ALA A 327 -29.41 -6.46 -1.85
N ILE A 328 -28.63 -5.89 -0.92
CA ILE A 328 -27.62 -6.62 -0.14
C ILE A 328 -28.29 -7.70 0.73
N GLY A 329 -29.36 -7.36 1.43
CA GLY A 329 -30.14 -8.32 2.22
C GLY A 329 -30.77 -9.42 1.35
N SER A 330 -31.31 -9.08 0.19
CA SER A 330 -31.86 -10.03 -0.78
C SER A 330 -30.79 -11.00 -1.29
N ALA A 331 -29.61 -10.49 -1.68
CA ALA A 331 -28.51 -11.33 -2.11
C ALA A 331 -28.04 -12.30 -1.00
N ALA A 332 -27.96 -11.84 0.25
CA ALA A 332 -27.69 -12.70 1.41
C ALA A 332 -28.75 -13.79 1.56
N THR A 333 -30.05 -13.46 1.44
CA THR A 333 -31.15 -14.43 1.48
C THR A 333 -31.11 -15.44 0.34
N GLN A 334 -30.54 -15.07 -0.81
CA GLN A 334 -30.33 -15.93 -1.98
C GLN A 334 -29.10 -16.83 -1.86
N GLY A 335 -28.29 -16.69 -0.80
CA GLY A 335 -27.14 -17.52 -0.52
C GLY A 335 -25.79 -16.88 -0.83
N ALA A 336 -25.76 -15.56 -1.12
CA ALA A 336 -24.48 -14.85 -1.26
C ALA A 336 -23.69 -14.91 0.04
N SER A 337 -22.42 -15.32 -0.05
CA SER A 337 -21.50 -15.27 1.08
C SER A 337 -21.05 -13.82 1.37
N LEU A 338 -20.47 -13.59 2.55
CA LEU A 338 -19.89 -12.29 2.89
C LEU A 338 -18.78 -11.88 1.88
N ALA A 339 -18.00 -12.84 1.41
CA ALA A 339 -16.97 -12.59 0.40
C ALA A 339 -17.58 -12.20 -0.96
N ASP A 340 -18.68 -12.86 -1.37
CA ASP A 340 -19.40 -12.52 -2.60
C ASP A 340 -19.94 -11.09 -2.56
N LEU A 341 -20.56 -10.72 -1.44
CA LEU A 341 -21.10 -9.35 -1.24
C LEU A 341 -19.97 -8.30 -1.24
N GLY A 342 -18.86 -8.59 -0.56
CA GLY A 342 -17.67 -7.73 -0.57
C GLY A 342 -17.07 -7.55 -1.96
N ARG A 343 -17.02 -8.63 -2.76
CA ARG A 343 -16.55 -8.60 -4.14
C ARG A 343 -17.44 -7.74 -5.03
N ALA A 344 -18.76 -7.87 -4.93
CA ALA A 344 -19.70 -7.06 -5.69
C ALA A 344 -19.63 -5.57 -5.29
N LEU A 345 -19.50 -5.29 -3.99
CA LEU A 345 -19.33 -3.94 -3.47
C LEU A 345 -18.05 -3.27 -3.97
N ALA A 346 -16.91 -3.95 -3.91
CA ALA A 346 -15.65 -3.43 -4.41
C ALA A 346 -15.70 -3.16 -5.92
N TYR A 347 -16.38 -4.00 -6.68
CA TYR A 347 -16.58 -3.77 -8.11
C TYR A 347 -17.50 -2.55 -8.37
N ALA A 348 -18.58 -2.36 -7.61
CA ALA A 348 -19.44 -1.19 -7.74
C ALA A 348 -18.65 0.11 -7.51
N ALA A 349 -17.81 0.14 -6.47
CA ALA A 349 -16.94 1.29 -6.19
C ALA A 349 -15.92 1.54 -7.31
N ALA A 350 -15.27 0.50 -7.83
CA ALA A 350 -14.36 0.61 -8.97
C ALA A 350 -15.07 1.13 -10.23
N LEU A 351 -16.27 0.64 -10.51
CA LEU A 351 -17.07 1.06 -11.66
C LEU A 351 -17.50 2.53 -11.55
N ARG A 352 -17.71 3.04 -10.34
CA ARG A 352 -17.94 4.46 -10.10
C ARG A 352 -16.73 5.30 -10.54
N ILE A 353 -15.50 4.87 -10.23
CA ILE A 353 -14.28 5.55 -10.68
C ILE A 353 -14.07 5.40 -12.20
N ALA A 354 -14.33 4.21 -12.75
CA ALA A 354 -14.22 3.98 -14.19
C ALA A 354 -15.14 4.89 -15.02
N ARG A 355 -16.24 5.34 -14.42
CA ARG A 355 -17.22 6.27 -15.02
C ARG A 355 -17.13 7.69 -14.44
N PHE A 356 -16.09 8.01 -13.65
CA PHE A 356 -16.01 9.30 -12.99
C PHE A 356 -15.76 10.43 -14.01
N SER A 357 -16.47 11.56 -13.84
CA SER A 357 -16.39 12.68 -14.76
C SER A 357 -15.02 13.34 -14.73
N THR A 358 -14.48 13.68 -15.89
CA THR A 358 -13.21 14.43 -16.03
C THR A 358 -13.36 15.91 -15.71
N ALA A 359 -14.59 16.40 -15.49
CA ALA A 359 -14.85 17.76 -15.03
C ALA A 359 -14.61 17.94 -13.52
N ASN A 360 -14.41 16.84 -12.79
CA ASN A 360 -14.16 16.84 -11.35
C ASN A 360 -12.75 17.31 -11.02
N GLU A 361 -12.62 17.96 -9.86
CA GLU A 361 -11.36 18.40 -9.30
C GLU A 361 -10.59 17.25 -8.62
N HIS A 362 -9.34 17.51 -8.26
CA HIS A 362 -8.47 16.53 -7.62
C HIS A 362 -9.08 15.92 -6.33
N SER A 363 -9.66 16.74 -5.47
CA SER A 363 -10.30 16.31 -4.22
C SER A 363 -11.52 15.39 -4.42
N ASP A 364 -12.24 15.59 -5.54
CA ASP A 364 -13.39 14.73 -5.87
C ASP A 364 -12.93 13.32 -6.25
N TRP A 365 -11.84 13.21 -7.00
CA TRP A 365 -11.20 11.94 -7.32
C TRP A 365 -10.71 11.22 -6.06
N GLU A 366 -10.16 11.95 -5.09
CA GLU A 366 -9.78 11.36 -3.79
C GLU A 366 -10.99 10.83 -3.03
N SER A 367 -12.11 11.55 -3.04
CA SER A 367 -13.36 11.09 -2.41
C SER A 367 -13.84 9.77 -3.01
N ALA A 368 -13.81 9.62 -4.34
CA ALA A 368 -14.16 8.37 -5.01
C ALA A 368 -13.17 7.24 -4.71
N HIS A 369 -11.88 7.56 -4.63
CA HIS A 369 -10.81 6.63 -4.26
C HIS A 369 -10.99 6.09 -2.84
N HIS A 370 -11.27 6.94 -1.84
CA HIS A 370 -11.51 6.51 -0.46
C HIS A 370 -12.62 5.46 -0.37
N VAL A 371 -13.70 5.65 -1.11
CA VAL A 371 -14.78 4.67 -1.16
C VAL A 371 -14.31 3.35 -1.78
N PHE A 372 -13.49 3.40 -2.84
CA PHE A 372 -12.99 2.18 -3.47
C PHE A 372 -12.03 1.41 -2.56
N THR A 373 -11.07 2.08 -1.93
CA THR A 373 -10.12 1.40 -1.03
C THR A 373 -10.80 0.86 0.22
N TYR A 374 -11.78 1.59 0.76
CA TYR A 374 -12.65 1.07 1.81
C TYR A 374 -13.37 -0.20 1.37
N CYS A 375 -14.05 -0.20 0.22
CA CYS A 375 -14.78 -1.37 -0.28
C CYS A 375 -13.84 -2.56 -0.57
N ASN A 376 -12.62 -2.30 -1.09
CA ASN A 376 -11.59 -3.33 -1.21
C ASN A 376 -11.21 -3.90 0.16
N ALA A 377 -10.97 -3.04 1.15
CA ALA A 377 -10.60 -3.47 2.50
C ALA A 377 -11.73 -4.27 3.17
N VAL A 378 -13.00 -3.88 2.97
CA VAL A 378 -14.17 -4.67 3.42
C VAL A 378 -14.16 -6.06 2.80
N HIS A 379 -13.94 -6.18 1.49
CA HIS A 379 -13.85 -7.47 0.82
C HIS A 379 -12.73 -8.34 1.41
N GLN A 380 -11.51 -7.79 1.57
CA GLN A 380 -10.38 -8.53 2.11
C GLN A 380 -10.59 -8.92 3.59
N ALA A 381 -11.17 -8.03 4.41
CA ALA A 381 -11.49 -8.30 5.80
C ALA A 381 -12.49 -9.45 5.95
N LEU A 382 -13.57 -9.43 5.18
CA LEU A 382 -14.57 -10.47 5.20
C LEU A 382 -14.04 -11.81 4.69
N LYS A 383 -13.20 -11.81 3.64
CA LYS A 383 -12.49 -13.02 3.20
C LYS A 383 -11.62 -13.60 4.31
N ARG A 384 -10.89 -12.75 5.03
CA ARG A 384 -10.01 -13.18 6.13
C ARG A 384 -10.79 -13.78 7.30
N ILE A 385 -11.88 -13.15 7.71
CA ILE A 385 -12.74 -13.66 8.79
C ILE A 385 -13.35 -15.00 8.37
N CYS A 386 -13.90 -15.09 7.17
CA CYS A 386 -14.53 -16.31 6.64
C CYS A 386 -13.52 -17.43 6.28
N ALA A 387 -12.23 -17.19 6.34
CA ALA A 387 -11.22 -18.25 6.21
C ALA A 387 -11.24 -19.23 7.40
N ASP A 388 -11.78 -18.82 8.56
CA ASP A 388 -12.10 -19.75 9.65
C ASP A 388 -13.52 -20.31 9.44
N PRO A 389 -13.67 -21.65 9.26
CA PRO A 389 -14.98 -22.26 9.01
C PRO A 389 -16.01 -22.02 10.13
N ALA A 390 -15.56 -21.82 11.37
CA ALA A 390 -16.46 -21.53 12.49
C ALA A 390 -17.09 -20.13 12.33
N LEU A 391 -16.31 -19.14 11.93
CA LEU A 391 -16.80 -17.77 11.68
C LEU A 391 -17.56 -17.65 10.35
N ALA A 392 -17.20 -18.46 9.36
CA ALA A 392 -17.88 -18.43 8.04
C ALA A 392 -19.36 -18.84 8.10
N THR A 393 -19.77 -19.60 9.11
CA THR A 393 -21.16 -20.06 9.28
C THR A 393 -22.01 -19.16 10.18
N GLU A 394 -21.38 -18.20 10.85
CA GLU A 394 -22.03 -17.27 11.76
C GLU A 394 -22.14 -15.87 11.13
N PHE A 395 -23.08 -15.08 11.64
CA PHE A 395 -23.10 -13.66 11.31
C PHE A 395 -22.00 -12.96 12.09
N VAL A 396 -21.16 -12.19 11.38
CA VAL A 396 -20.13 -11.36 11.97
C VAL A 396 -20.50 -9.87 11.89
N GLU A 397 -20.29 -9.13 12.97
CA GLU A 397 -20.65 -7.71 13.03
C GLU A 397 -19.91 -6.86 11.99
N ALA A 398 -18.73 -7.29 11.59
CA ALA A 398 -17.96 -6.66 10.50
C ALA A 398 -18.75 -6.57 9.17
N ALA A 399 -19.77 -7.41 8.97
CA ALA A 399 -20.64 -7.35 7.79
C ALA A 399 -21.39 -6.02 7.63
N ARG A 400 -21.52 -5.22 8.70
CA ARG A 400 -22.08 -3.86 8.63
C ARG A 400 -21.31 -2.97 7.67
N ALA A 401 -20.01 -3.20 7.51
CA ALA A 401 -19.16 -2.47 6.56
C ALA A 401 -19.66 -2.55 5.11
N LEU A 402 -20.36 -3.64 4.73
CA LEU A 402 -21.00 -3.76 3.41
C LEU A 402 -22.03 -2.66 3.17
N LEU A 403 -22.84 -2.37 4.21
CA LEU A 403 -23.88 -1.35 4.14
C LEU A 403 -23.26 0.06 4.11
N HIS A 404 -22.26 0.29 4.95
CA HIS A 404 -21.52 1.55 5.00
C HIS A 404 -20.87 1.86 3.64
N GLY A 405 -20.19 0.87 3.03
CA GLY A 405 -19.57 1.03 1.72
C GLY A 405 -20.60 1.26 0.61
N ALA A 406 -21.73 0.56 0.63
CA ALA A 406 -22.79 0.74 -0.36
C ALA A 406 -23.40 2.14 -0.31
N VAL A 407 -23.63 2.67 0.87
CA VAL A 407 -24.11 4.05 1.04
C VAL A 407 -23.03 5.07 0.67
N ALA A 408 -21.76 4.80 0.96
CA ALA A 408 -20.67 5.65 0.50
C ALA A 408 -20.59 5.69 -1.06
N VAL A 409 -20.74 4.55 -1.74
CA VAL A 409 -20.85 4.49 -3.22
C VAL A 409 -22.06 5.30 -3.73
N TYR A 410 -23.19 5.21 -3.02
CA TYR A 410 -24.36 6.02 -3.34
C TYR A 410 -24.10 7.52 -3.20
N LEU A 411 -23.41 7.97 -2.14
CA LEU A 411 -23.17 9.39 -1.90
C LEU A 411 -22.28 10.03 -2.96
N ILE A 412 -21.20 9.37 -3.40
CA ILE A 412 -20.31 9.94 -4.42
C ILE A 412 -20.95 10.06 -5.81
N ARG A 413 -22.19 9.57 -6.03
CA ARG A 413 -22.89 9.78 -7.30
C ARG A 413 -23.12 11.27 -7.61
N TYR A 414 -23.23 12.11 -6.59
CA TYR A 414 -23.42 13.55 -6.74
C TYR A 414 -22.23 14.26 -7.40
N LEU A 415 -21.04 13.69 -7.24
CA LEU A 415 -19.83 14.17 -7.88
C LEU A 415 -19.70 13.65 -9.34
N ASN A 416 -20.48 12.63 -9.73
CA ASN A 416 -20.34 11.95 -11.01
C ASN A 416 -21.43 12.36 -12.02
N VAL A 417 -21.46 13.64 -12.37
CA VAL A 417 -22.48 14.24 -13.28
C VAL A 417 -21.80 15.14 -14.32
N PRO A 418 -21.91 14.78 -15.63
CA PRO A 418 -22.42 13.52 -16.18
C PRO A 418 -21.39 12.40 -16.00
N PRO A 419 -21.81 11.13 -15.89
CA PRO A 419 -20.88 10.02 -15.83
C PRO A 419 -20.14 9.85 -17.15
N ALA A 420 -18.84 9.53 -17.08
CA ALA A 420 -18.03 9.22 -18.25
C ALA A 420 -18.48 7.90 -18.90
N ARG A 421 -18.33 7.79 -20.21
CA ARG A 421 -18.54 6.54 -20.95
C ARG A 421 -17.35 5.60 -20.70
N LEU A 422 -17.61 4.30 -20.68
CA LEU A 422 -16.53 3.32 -20.64
C LEU A 422 -15.93 3.15 -22.04
N PRO A 423 -14.60 3.00 -22.15
CA PRO A 423 -13.94 2.73 -23.42
C PRO A 423 -14.47 1.45 -24.08
N GLY A 424 -14.76 1.52 -25.37
CA GLY A 424 -15.32 0.41 -26.16
C GLY A 424 -16.84 0.27 -26.04
N GLU A 425 -17.54 1.16 -25.31
CA GLU A 425 -19.02 1.22 -25.33
C GLU A 425 -19.53 2.04 -26.53
N ALA A 426 -20.65 1.60 -27.11
CA ALA A 426 -21.36 2.28 -28.17
C ALA A 426 -20.48 2.61 -29.42
N GLU A 427 -20.27 3.90 -29.69
CA GLU A 427 -19.52 4.41 -30.85
C GLU A 427 -18.01 4.57 -30.58
N ASP A 428 -17.53 4.34 -29.34
CA ASP A 428 -16.11 4.44 -29.00
C ASP A 428 -15.34 3.22 -29.52
N ARG A 429 -15.05 3.25 -30.82
CA ARG A 429 -14.17 2.27 -31.47
C ARG A 429 -12.73 2.57 -31.05
N LEU A 430 -12.04 1.55 -30.56
CA LEU A 430 -10.64 1.65 -30.16
C LEU A 430 -9.67 1.37 -31.32
N ASP A 431 -10.16 1.38 -32.59
CA ASP A 431 -9.40 0.96 -33.77
C ASP A 431 -8.33 1.98 -34.19
N ASP A 432 -8.45 3.21 -33.73
CA ASP A 432 -7.46 4.29 -33.90
C ASP A 432 -6.23 4.13 -32.98
N LEU A 433 -6.26 3.17 -32.05
CA LEU A 433 -5.20 2.96 -31.07
C LEU A 433 -4.21 1.89 -31.52
N PRO A 434 -2.95 1.94 -31.01
CA PRO A 434 -1.94 0.92 -31.25
C PRO A 434 -2.43 -0.49 -30.93
N THR A 435 -1.83 -1.49 -31.59
CA THR A 435 -2.19 -2.90 -31.40
C THR A 435 -1.09 -3.72 -30.75
N SER A 436 0.19 -3.31 -30.83
CA SER A 436 1.27 -4.04 -30.18
C SER A 436 1.39 -3.67 -28.69
N ILE A 437 1.84 -4.62 -27.86
CA ILE A 437 2.08 -4.40 -26.43
C ILE A 437 3.07 -3.25 -26.23
N ALA A 438 4.14 -3.18 -27.04
CA ALA A 438 5.18 -2.16 -26.92
C ALA A 438 4.63 -0.77 -27.22
N ASP A 439 3.87 -0.62 -28.30
CA ASP A 439 3.33 0.67 -28.72
C ASP A 439 2.21 1.15 -27.78
N ILE A 440 1.35 0.23 -27.29
CA ILE A 440 0.35 0.56 -26.25
C ILE A 440 1.05 1.05 -24.98
N ARG A 441 2.11 0.35 -24.52
CA ARG A 441 2.90 0.77 -23.37
C ARG A 441 3.52 2.15 -23.57
N ALA A 442 4.13 2.40 -24.73
CA ALA A 442 4.74 3.70 -25.05
C ALA A 442 3.69 4.82 -25.05
N ALA A 443 2.55 4.60 -25.71
CA ALA A 443 1.45 5.57 -25.75
C ALA A 443 0.85 5.82 -24.35
N LEU A 444 0.74 4.78 -23.52
CA LEU A 444 0.26 4.93 -22.14
C LEU A 444 1.22 5.79 -21.30
N LEU A 445 2.54 5.54 -21.37
CA LEU A 445 3.52 6.33 -20.66
C LEU A 445 3.57 7.77 -21.14
N ASP A 446 3.43 8.02 -22.45
CA ASP A 446 3.31 9.35 -23.03
C ASP A 446 2.03 10.08 -22.55
N ALA A 447 0.92 9.36 -22.40
CA ALA A 447 -0.30 9.93 -21.84
C ALA A 447 -0.09 10.39 -20.38
N PHE A 448 0.63 9.61 -19.57
CA PHE A 448 0.97 9.97 -18.19
C PHE A 448 1.99 11.12 -18.08
N ASP A 449 2.74 11.42 -19.13
CA ASP A 449 3.66 12.57 -19.19
C ASP A 449 2.94 13.89 -19.51
N ARG A 450 1.64 13.84 -19.80
CA ARG A 450 0.79 14.98 -20.11
C ARG A 450 -0.38 15.06 -19.14
N GLN A 451 -0.73 16.28 -18.72
CA GLN A 451 -1.85 16.51 -17.81
C GLN A 451 -3.20 16.10 -18.42
N GLN A 452 -4.11 15.63 -17.57
CA GLN A 452 -5.52 15.38 -17.88
C GLN A 452 -5.79 14.37 -19.02
N GLN A 453 -4.88 13.43 -19.26
CA GLN A 453 -5.07 12.39 -20.28
C GLN A 453 -5.87 11.17 -19.77
N VAL A 454 -6.88 11.43 -18.94
CA VAL A 454 -7.67 10.42 -18.20
C VAL A 454 -8.34 9.43 -19.16
N ASP A 455 -9.03 9.94 -20.19
CA ASP A 455 -9.74 9.11 -21.16
C ASP A 455 -8.79 8.39 -22.11
N ALA A 456 -7.68 9.03 -22.51
CA ALA A 456 -6.66 8.41 -23.34
C ALA A 456 -6.02 7.19 -22.63
N ALA A 457 -5.64 7.34 -21.36
CA ALA A 457 -5.10 6.24 -20.56
C ALA A 457 -6.11 5.10 -20.39
N ALA A 458 -7.38 5.42 -20.13
CA ALA A 458 -8.46 4.44 -20.03
C ALA A 458 -8.66 3.64 -21.32
N ARG A 459 -8.67 4.31 -22.49
CA ARG A 459 -8.84 3.68 -23.82
C ARG A 459 -7.66 2.75 -24.15
N LEU A 460 -6.43 3.13 -23.82
CA LEU A 460 -5.24 2.30 -24.03
C LEU A 460 -5.28 1.02 -23.17
N VAL A 461 -5.68 1.11 -21.90
CA VAL A 461 -5.86 -0.05 -21.04
C VAL A 461 -6.97 -0.97 -21.56
N ALA A 462 -8.10 -0.41 -21.96
CA ALA A 462 -9.19 -1.17 -22.57
C ALA A 462 -8.74 -1.87 -23.86
N ARG A 463 -8.03 -1.16 -24.76
CA ARG A 463 -7.48 -1.72 -26.00
C ARG A 463 -6.58 -2.92 -25.75
N HIS A 464 -5.63 -2.78 -24.80
CA HIS A 464 -4.71 -3.86 -24.42
C HIS A 464 -5.47 -5.14 -24.02
N LEU A 465 -6.45 -4.99 -23.13
CA LEU A 465 -7.19 -6.12 -22.56
C LEU A 465 -8.16 -6.74 -23.57
N LEU A 466 -8.79 -5.95 -24.43
CA LEU A 466 -9.71 -6.42 -25.47
C LEU A 466 -8.99 -7.13 -26.61
N LEU A 467 -7.74 -6.78 -26.90
CA LEU A 467 -6.89 -7.51 -27.83
C LEU A 467 -6.41 -8.87 -27.28
N GLY A 468 -6.71 -9.17 -26.01
CA GLY A 468 -6.31 -10.42 -25.36
C GLY A 468 -4.83 -10.47 -24.96
N HIS A 469 -4.16 -9.33 -24.88
CA HIS A 469 -2.78 -9.27 -24.40
C HIS A 469 -2.68 -9.66 -22.93
N PRO A 470 -1.52 -10.18 -22.47
CA PRO A 470 -1.31 -10.55 -21.08
C PRO A 470 -1.57 -9.37 -20.13
N PRO A 471 -2.49 -9.50 -19.16
CA PRO A 471 -2.81 -8.42 -18.22
C PRO A 471 -1.59 -7.94 -17.42
N GLN A 472 -0.63 -8.83 -17.16
CA GLN A 472 0.61 -8.49 -16.44
C GLN A 472 1.40 -7.38 -17.13
N ALA A 473 1.36 -7.31 -18.47
CA ALA A 473 2.08 -6.28 -19.22
C ALA A 473 1.49 -4.88 -18.99
N ILE A 474 0.16 -4.76 -18.95
CA ILE A 474 -0.49 -3.47 -18.69
C ILE A 474 -0.43 -3.09 -17.22
N ILE A 475 -0.49 -4.04 -16.29
CA ILE A 475 -0.27 -3.81 -14.85
C ILE A 475 1.16 -3.29 -14.62
N ALA A 476 2.17 -3.90 -15.22
CA ALA A 476 3.55 -3.42 -15.15
C ALA A 476 3.72 -2.01 -15.75
N ALA A 477 3.01 -1.69 -16.83
CA ALA A 477 3.03 -0.36 -17.42
C ALA A 477 2.39 0.70 -16.51
N LEU A 478 1.26 0.38 -15.86
CA LEU A 478 0.62 1.25 -14.86
C LEU A 478 1.51 1.44 -13.62
N ALA A 479 2.14 0.36 -13.16
CA ALA A 479 3.10 0.45 -12.06
C ALA A 479 4.30 1.33 -12.41
N ARG A 480 4.88 1.17 -13.62
CA ARG A 480 5.96 2.04 -14.10
C ARG A 480 5.51 3.49 -14.18
N ALA A 481 4.31 3.76 -14.68
CA ALA A 481 3.76 5.11 -14.75
C ALA A 481 3.68 5.75 -13.36
N LEU A 482 3.14 5.02 -12.36
CA LEU A 482 3.05 5.48 -10.98
C LEU A 482 4.41 5.66 -10.31
N LEU A 483 5.31 4.68 -10.44
CA LEU A 483 6.60 4.67 -9.74
C LEU A 483 7.62 5.68 -10.29
N ARG A 484 7.33 6.31 -11.43
CA ARG A 484 8.09 7.47 -11.92
C ARG A 484 7.74 8.77 -11.18
N GLU A 485 6.58 8.79 -10.50
CA GLU A 485 6.00 9.98 -9.91
C GLU A 485 6.25 10.05 -8.39
N ASP A 486 6.40 11.25 -7.85
CA ASP A 486 6.44 11.50 -6.41
C ASP A 486 5.00 11.60 -5.85
N SER A 487 4.22 10.57 -6.12
CA SER A 487 2.78 10.51 -5.84
C SER A 487 2.44 10.49 -4.35
N GLY A 488 1.22 10.92 -4.01
CA GLY A 488 0.61 10.73 -2.70
C GLY A 488 0.28 9.25 -2.41
N PHE A 489 0.01 8.91 -1.15
CA PHE A 489 -0.22 7.52 -0.73
C PHE A 489 -1.44 6.88 -1.40
N HIS A 490 -2.46 7.67 -1.73
CA HIS A 490 -3.67 7.21 -2.41
C HIS A 490 -3.38 6.55 -3.76
N ALA A 491 -2.42 7.06 -4.54
CA ALA A 491 -2.09 6.49 -5.84
C ALA A 491 -1.51 5.07 -5.74
N TYR A 492 -0.68 4.81 -4.73
CA TYR A 492 -0.14 3.47 -4.47
C TYR A 492 -1.23 2.49 -4.03
N GLN A 493 -2.16 2.95 -3.18
CA GLN A 493 -3.32 2.16 -2.77
C GLN A 493 -4.26 1.87 -3.93
N MET A 494 -4.51 2.86 -4.80
CA MET A 494 -5.35 2.68 -5.99
C MET A 494 -4.84 1.57 -6.90
N LEU A 495 -3.53 1.59 -7.20
CA LEU A 495 -2.93 0.55 -8.04
C LEU A 495 -3.03 -0.82 -7.38
N GLU A 496 -2.64 -0.94 -6.10
CA GLU A 496 -2.65 -2.21 -5.39
C GLU A 496 -4.05 -2.78 -5.25
N ALA A 497 -5.01 -1.99 -4.76
CA ALA A 497 -6.39 -2.42 -4.60
C ALA A 497 -7.03 -2.81 -5.95
N GLY A 498 -6.74 -2.05 -7.01
CA GLY A 498 -7.21 -2.35 -8.35
C GLY A 498 -6.65 -3.65 -8.90
N VAL A 499 -5.35 -3.88 -8.74
CA VAL A 499 -4.71 -5.13 -9.17
C VAL A 499 -5.24 -6.31 -8.35
N ARG A 500 -5.42 -6.16 -7.05
CA ARG A 500 -6.00 -7.19 -6.18
C ARG A 500 -7.42 -7.55 -6.61
N GLN A 501 -8.27 -6.55 -6.85
CA GLN A 501 -9.63 -6.79 -7.34
C GLN A 501 -9.63 -7.36 -8.77
N PHE A 502 -8.72 -6.94 -9.64
CA PHE A 502 -8.57 -7.55 -10.96
C PHE A 502 -8.28 -9.06 -10.87
N HIS A 503 -7.46 -9.50 -9.93
CA HIS A 503 -7.21 -10.94 -9.73
C HIS A 503 -8.46 -11.71 -9.28
N GLU A 504 -9.36 -11.08 -8.53
CA GLU A 504 -10.65 -11.71 -8.17
C GLU A 504 -11.58 -11.89 -9.37
N TRP A 505 -11.53 -10.98 -10.34
CA TRP A 505 -12.44 -10.97 -11.50
C TRP A 505 -11.82 -11.55 -12.78
N GLY A 506 -10.50 -11.63 -12.89
CA GLY A 506 -9.79 -11.99 -14.12
C GLY A 506 -10.05 -11.01 -15.27
N ASN A 507 -9.72 -11.39 -16.51
CA ASN A 507 -9.98 -10.57 -17.70
C ASN A 507 -11.44 -10.65 -18.17
N THR A 508 -12.39 -10.49 -17.24
CA THR A 508 -13.81 -10.31 -17.53
C THR A 508 -14.13 -8.83 -17.81
N ALA A 509 -15.36 -8.51 -18.16
CA ALA A 509 -15.80 -7.11 -18.27
C ALA A 509 -15.56 -6.34 -16.97
N ALA A 510 -15.89 -6.94 -15.80
CA ALA A 510 -15.66 -6.33 -14.51
C ALA A 510 -14.17 -6.09 -14.22
N GLY A 511 -13.32 -7.08 -14.49
CA GLY A 511 -11.87 -6.91 -14.31
C GLY A 511 -11.29 -5.82 -15.21
N ARG A 512 -11.74 -5.72 -16.45
CA ARG A 512 -11.33 -4.62 -17.36
C ARG A 512 -11.74 -3.25 -16.82
N HIS A 513 -12.97 -3.11 -16.31
CA HIS A 513 -13.45 -1.86 -15.70
C HIS A 513 -12.63 -1.45 -14.49
N ILE A 514 -12.17 -2.42 -13.69
CA ILE A 514 -11.31 -2.17 -12.52
C ILE A 514 -9.96 -1.59 -12.96
N LEU A 515 -9.27 -2.18 -13.96
CA LEU A 515 -8.00 -1.62 -14.44
C LEU A 515 -8.19 -0.29 -15.18
N ILE A 516 -9.33 -0.07 -15.86
CA ILE A 516 -9.70 1.24 -16.41
C ILE A 516 -9.84 2.27 -15.28
N ALA A 517 -10.48 1.91 -14.16
CA ALA A 517 -10.59 2.81 -13.01
C ALA A 517 -9.21 3.20 -12.46
N VAL A 518 -8.29 2.23 -12.34
CA VAL A 518 -6.89 2.51 -11.94
C VAL A 518 -6.24 3.51 -12.90
N ALA A 519 -6.29 3.25 -14.20
CA ALA A 519 -5.67 4.13 -15.20
C ALA A 519 -6.24 5.55 -15.15
N ARG A 520 -7.56 5.69 -15.03
CA ARG A 520 -8.24 6.98 -14.93
C ARG A 520 -7.80 7.76 -13.70
N TYR A 521 -7.79 7.10 -12.54
CA TYR A 521 -7.36 7.75 -11.29
C TYR A 521 -5.90 8.18 -11.37
N LEU A 522 -4.98 7.31 -11.79
CA LEU A 522 -3.57 7.65 -11.90
C LEU A 522 -3.32 8.77 -12.90
N ALA A 523 -3.99 8.77 -14.06
CA ALA A 523 -3.85 9.83 -15.07
C ALA A 523 -4.42 11.18 -14.62
N ALA A 524 -5.45 11.18 -13.75
CA ALA A 524 -5.97 12.41 -13.15
C ALA A 524 -4.98 13.08 -12.18
N HIS A 525 -4.00 12.30 -11.67
CA HIS A 525 -3.01 12.74 -10.67
C HIS A 525 -1.58 12.79 -11.22
N SER A 526 -1.40 12.69 -12.53
CA SER A 526 -0.09 12.72 -13.20
C SER A 526 -0.05 13.81 -14.28
N PRO A 527 1.15 14.32 -14.64
CA PRO A 527 2.45 14.07 -14.00
C PRO A 527 2.65 14.86 -12.71
N THR A 528 3.58 14.39 -11.87
CA THR A 528 4.07 15.07 -10.65
C THR A 528 5.58 15.31 -10.75
N GLU A 529 6.22 15.72 -9.65
CA GLU A 529 7.68 15.71 -9.53
C GLU A 529 8.23 14.27 -9.60
N ARG A 530 9.54 14.13 -9.91
CA ARG A 530 10.22 12.84 -10.07
C ARG A 530 11.58 12.79 -9.35
N ALA A 531 11.67 13.44 -8.19
CA ALA A 531 12.90 13.52 -7.40
C ALA A 531 13.29 12.15 -6.83
N LEU A 532 12.32 11.31 -6.44
CA LEU A 532 12.59 9.96 -5.98
C LEU A 532 13.14 9.07 -7.10
N LEU A 533 12.59 9.18 -8.30
CA LEU A 533 13.08 8.44 -9.47
C LEU A 533 14.55 8.82 -9.75
N GLN A 534 14.88 10.11 -9.76
CA GLN A 534 16.26 10.58 -9.95
C GLN A 534 17.22 10.00 -8.91
N THR A 535 16.80 9.97 -7.63
CA THR A 535 17.60 9.40 -6.55
C THR A 535 17.83 7.90 -6.74
N ALA A 536 16.79 7.16 -7.14
CA ALA A 536 16.88 5.73 -7.42
C ALA A 536 17.81 5.44 -8.59
N ASP A 537 17.74 6.23 -9.67
CA ASP A 537 18.58 6.09 -10.84
C ASP A 537 20.07 6.41 -10.53
N ILE A 538 20.33 7.44 -9.74
CA ILE A 538 21.67 7.76 -9.23
C ILE A 538 22.24 6.54 -8.48
N ALA A 539 21.49 5.98 -7.54
CA ALA A 539 21.95 4.82 -6.78
C ALA A 539 22.19 3.59 -7.68
N ALA A 540 21.31 3.35 -8.65
CA ALA A 540 21.47 2.26 -9.62
C ALA A 540 22.70 2.44 -10.52
N ARG A 541 22.97 3.66 -11.00
CA ARG A 541 24.17 3.99 -11.78
C ARG A 541 25.43 3.79 -10.95
N LEU A 542 25.45 4.26 -9.70
CA LEU A 542 26.59 4.07 -8.79
C LEU A 542 26.85 2.58 -8.52
N ALA A 543 25.81 1.76 -8.36
CA ALA A 543 25.95 0.32 -8.17
C ALA A 543 26.56 -0.40 -9.38
N ARG A 544 26.35 0.13 -10.61
CA ARG A 544 27.00 -0.37 -11.85
C ARG A 544 28.42 0.10 -12.05
N GLY A 545 28.91 1.02 -11.23
CA GLY A 545 30.25 1.57 -11.34
C GLY A 545 30.35 2.89 -12.10
N ASP A 546 29.24 3.52 -12.47
CA ASP A 546 29.24 4.78 -13.22
C ASP A 546 29.91 5.92 -12.42
N GLN A 547 30.63 6.81 -13.12
CA GLN A 547 31.24 8.03 -12.56
C GLN A 547 30.36 9.23 -12.90
N LEU A 548 29.55 9.67 -11.91
CA LEU A 548 28.53 10.70 -12.14
C LEU A 548 29.08 12.11 -12.33
N HIS A 549 30.35 12.37 -11.99
CA HIS A 549 31.00 13.67 -12.15
C HIS A 549 31.40 13.98 -13.60
N GLU A 550 31.37 13.00 -14.49
CA GLU A 550 31.68 13.14 -15.93
C GLU A 550 30.41 13.26 -16.79
N ALA A 551 29.22 13.24 -16.17
CA ALA A 551 27.93 13.22 -16.85
C ALA A 551 27.30 14.59 -17.02
#